data_4f07e15b16d8f1225f57417bd4dd907e
#
_entry.id   4f07e15b16d8f1225f57417bd4dd907e
#
_cell.length_a   1.000
_cell.length_b   1.000
_cell.length_c   1.000
_cell.angle_alpha   90.00
_cell.angle_beta   90.00
_cell.angle_gamma   90.00
#
_symmetry.space_group_name_H-M   'P 1'
#
loop_
_entity.id
_entity.type
_entity.pdbx_description
1 polymer ?
#
loop_
_entity_poly.entity_id
_entity_poly.type
_entity_poly.pdbx_seq_one_letter_code
_entity_poly.pdbx_strand_id
1 'polypeptide(L)' 'MASVLVGQFHARDAEGRIYPVHEFRESQPEEADGNEPTSTYRLAIGDRVNHLGGDEFELVQSGIKLTRVL' A
#
# COMPACT_ATOMS: atom_id res chain seq x y z
N MET A 1 -8.02 2.76 17.37
CA MET A 1 -7.55 2.27 16.12
C MET A 1 -7.34 3.35 15.13
N ALA A 2 -6.16 3.63 14.82
CA ALA A 2 -5.86 4.70 13.89
C ALA A 2 -4.85 4.21 12.88
N SER A 3 -5.06 4.60 11.65
CA SER A 3 -4.07 4.36 10.62
C SER A 3 -3.11 5.52 10.59
N VAL A 4 -1.84 5.22 10.56
CA VAL A 4 -0.81 6.23 10.54
C VAL A 4 -0.03 6.10 9.26
N LEU A 5 0.17 7.22 8.58
CA LEU A 5 0.98 7.25 7.40
C LEU A 5 2.44 7.04 7.82
N VAL A 6 3.03 5.92 7.41
CA VAL A 6 4.39 5.61 7.80
C VAL A 6 5.37 5.74 6.64
N GLY A 7 4.88 5.93 5.43
CA GLY A 7 5.76 6.10 4.30
C GLY A 7 5.00 6.33 3.04
N GLN A 8 5.72 6.68 1.99
CA GLN A 8 5.14 6.84 0.68
C GLN A 8 6.20 6.56 -0.36
N PHE A 9 5.75 6.12 -1.51
CA PHE A 9 6.65 5.80 -2.59
C PHE A 9 5.87 5.88 -3.90
N HIS A 10 6.56 5.71 -5.00
CA HIS A 10 5.93 5.72 -6.29
C HIS A 10 5.94 4.32 -6.88
N ALA A 11 4.88 3.98 -7.60
CA ALA A 11 4.79 2.72 -8.30
C ALA A 11 4.43 2.99 -9.75
N ARG A 12 4.83 2.10 -10.63
CA ARG A 12 4.63 2.28 -12.05
C ARG A 12 3.87 1.10 -12.62
N ASP A 13 2.92 1.38 -13.51
CA ASP A 13 2.17 0.31 -14.16
C ASP A 13 2.89 -0.13 -15.43
N ALA A 14 2.27 -1.07 -16.14
CA ALA A 14 2.88 -1.64 -17.34
C ALA A 14 3.02 -0.61 -18.45
N GLU A 15 2.24 0.44 -18.39
CA GLU A 15 2.28 1.48 -19.41
C GLU A 15 3.22 2.61 -19.06
N GLY A 16 3.87 2.52 -17.91
CA GLY A 16 4.82 3.52 -17.52
C GLY A 16 4.25 4.68 -16.72
N ARG A 17 2.99 4.58 -16.33
CA ARG A 17 2.39 5.62 -15.51
C ARG A 17 2.84 5.50 -14.08
N ILE A 18 3.10 6.64 -13.47
CA ILE A 18 3.57 6.68 -12.09
C ILE A 18 2.41 7.04 -11.17
N TYR A 19 2.27 6.25 -10.12
CA TYR A 19 1.23 6.46 -9.12
C TYR A 19 1.86 6.66 -7.77
N PRO A 20 1.47 7.69 -7.04
CA PRO A 20 1.95 7.87 -5.66
C PRO A 20 1.20 6.93 -4.74
N VAL A 21 1.93 6.13 -4.00
CA VAL A 21 1.36 5.15 -3.09
C VAL A 21 1.74 5.54 -1.68
N HIS A 22 0.76 5.55 -0.80
CA HIS A 22 0.94 5.85 0.61
C HIS A 22 0.80 4.57 1.42
N GLU A 23 1.72 4.35 2.32
CA GLU A 23 1.67 3.20 3.21
C GLU A 23 1.15 3.64 4.57
N PHE A 24 0.14 2.92 5.04
CA PHE A 24 -0.43 3.17 6.35
C PHE A 24 -0.24 1.95 7.20
N ARG A 25 -0.05 2.17 8.48
CA ARG A 25 0.07 1.08 9.44
C ARG A 25 -0.96 1.29 10.51
N GLU A 26 -1.71 0.23 10.79
CA GLU A 26 -2.73 0.29 11.82
C GLU A 26 -2.14 -0.13 13.14
N SER A 27 -2.51 0.59 14.17
CA SER A 27 -2.03 0.33 15.50
C SER A 27 -3.15 -0.28 16.32
N GLN A 28 -3.02 -1.55 16.65
CA GLN A 28 -4.02 -2.25 17.44
C GLN A 28 -3.34 -3.09 18.48
N PRO A 29 -2.79 -2.44 19.49
CA PRO A 29 -1.98 -3.18 20.47
C PRO A 29 -2.75 -4.25 21.21
N GLU A 30 -4.03 -4.06 21.45
CA GLU A 30 -4.78 -5.05 22.20
C GLU A 30 -4.94 -6.34 21.44
N GLU A 31 -4.94 -6.24 20.12
CA GLU A 31 -5.20 -7.41 19.30
C GLU A 31 -3.98 -7.90 18.59
N ALA A 32 -2.85 -7.40 19.00
CA ALA A 32 -1.63 -7.75 18.29
C ALA A 32 -1.33 -9.23 18.41
N ASP A 33 -1.59 -9.82 19.55
CA ASP A 33 -1.32 -11.25 19.74
C ASP A 33 0.08 -11.62 19.35
N GLY A 34 1.00 -10.71 19.47
CA GLY A 34 2.34 -10.96 19.04
C GLY A 34 2.51 -10.90 17.54
N ASN A 35 1.49 -10.58 16.80
CA ASN A 35 1.59 -10.47 15.35
C ASN A 35 2.07 -9.11 14.96
N GLU A 36 2.56 -9.04 13.73
CA GLU A 36 3.03 -7.78 13.21
C GLU A 36 1.86 -6.87 12.87
N PRO A 37 2.07 -5.57 12.97
CA PRO A 37 1.03 -4.63 12.58
C PRO A 37 0.65 -4.82 11.12
N THR A 38 -0.61 -4.59 10.83
CA THR A 38 -1.10 -4.71 9.47
C THR A 38 -0.81 -3.43 8.71
N SER A 39 -0.20 -3.57 7.56
CA SER A 39 0.06 -2.44 6.69
C SER A 39 -0.95 -2.42 5.57
N THR A 40 -1.42 -1.24 5.23
CA THR A 40 -2.31 -1.06 4.10
C THR A 40 -1.71 -0.02 3.17
N TYR A 41 -2.11 -0.09 1.92
CA TYR A 41 -1.57 0.78 0.90
C TYR A 41 -2.70 1.44 0.15
N ARG A 42 -2.54 2.71 -0.16
CA ARG A 42 -3.52 3.46 -0.93
C ARG A 42 -2.81 4.46 -1.82
N LEU A 43 -3.43 4.76 -2.95
CA LEU A 43 -2.95 5.85 -3.76
C LEU A 43 -3.26 7.18 -3.09
N ALA A 44 -2.54 8.21 -3.50
CA ALA A 44 -2.77 9.54 -2.94
C ALA A 44 -4.21 9.99 -3.12
N ILE A 45 -4.87 9.52 -4.18
CA ILE A 45 -6.26 9.88 -4.42
C ILE A 45 -7.23 9.01 -3.63
N GLY A 46 -6.73 8.03 -2.87
CA GLY A 46 -7.57 7.24 -1.99
C GLY A 46 -7.90 5.85 -2.48
N ASP A 47 -7.49 5.48 -3.68
CA ASP A 47 -7.77 4.15 -4.20
C ASP A 47 -6.98 3.11 -3.42
N ARG A 48 -7.61 1.97 -3.21
CA ARG A 48 -6.96 0.90 -2.47
C ARG A 48 -5.95 0.19 -3.34
N VAL A 49 -4.87 -0.23 -2.70
CA VAL A 49 -3.79 -0.95 -3.37
C VAL A 49 -3.49 -2.21 -2.57
N ASN A 50 -3.40 -3.34 -3.25
CA ASN A 50 -3.00 -4.59 -2.63
C ASN A 50 -1.51 -4.80 -2.83
N HIS A 51 -0.87 -5.29 -1.78
CA HIS A 51 0.53 -5.66 -1.87
C HIS A 51 0.62 -7.12 -2.25
N LEU A 52 1.17 -7.39 -3.42
CA LEU A 52 1.25 -8.75 -3.93
C LEU A 52 2.51 -9.47 -3.49
N GLY A 53 3.50 -8.72 -3.06
CA GLY A 53 4.76 -9.31 -2.61
C GLY A 53 5.92 -8.52 -3.15
N GLY A 54 6.99 -8.42 -2.36
CA GLY A 54 8.16 -7.66 -2.80
C GLY A 54 7.79 -6.26 -3.22
N ASP A 55 8.07 -5.93 -4.46
CA ASP A 55 7.81 -4.60 -4.99
C ASP A 55 6.54 -4.56 -5.83
N GLU A 56 5.73 -5.59 -5.80
CA GLU A 56 4.56 -5.68 -6.68
C GLU A 56 3.30 -5.33 -5.95
N PHE A 57 2.47 -4.53 -6.58
CA PHE A 57 1.21 -4.07 -6.02
C PHE A 57 0.13 -4.16 -7.09
N GLU A 58 -1.11 -4.05 -6.66
CA GLU A 58 -2.23 -4.12 -7.59
C GLU A 58 -3.30 -3.17 -7.13
N LEU A 59 -3.84 -2.40 -8.08
CA LEU A 59 -4.99 -1.55 -7.80
C LEU A 59 -6.21 -2.43 -7.70
N VAL A 60 -6.85 -2.41 -6.52
CA VAL A 60 -7.99 -3.27 -6.27
C VAL A 60 -9.13 -2.95 -7.22
N GLN A 61 -9.33 -1.67 -7.47
CA GLN A 61 -10.50 -1.24 -8.22
C GLN A 61 -10.41 -1.59 -9.70
N SER A 62 -9.25 -1.49 -10.28
CA SER A 62 -9.09 -1.70 -11.72
C SER A 62 -8.30 -2.93 -12.07
N GLY A 63 -7.63 -3.54 -11.10
CA GLY A 63 -6.81 -4.72 -11.37
C GLY A 63 -5.49 -4.40 -12.04
N ILE A 64 -5.11 -3.15 -12.10
CA ILE A 64 -3.85 -2.76 -12.72
C ILE A 64 -2.72 -3.12 -11.78
N LYS A 65 -1.70 -3.77 -12.32
CA LYS A 65 -0.54 -4.15 -11.53
C LYS A 65 0.51 -3.06 -11.58
N LEU A 66 1.10 -2.82 -10.42
CA LEU A 66 2.08 -1.78 -10.24
C LEU A 66 3.37 -2.37 -9.72
N THR A 67 4.48 -1.72 -10.04
CA THR A 67 5.77 -2.10 -9.51
C THR A 67 6.38 -0.88 -8.85
N ARG A 68 6.88 -1.09 -7.64
CA ARG A 68 7.49 0.00 -6.90
C ARG A 68 8.69 0.56 -7.64
N VAL A 69 8.81 1.87 -7.63
CA VAL A 69 9.92 2.58 -8.26
C VAL A 69 10.65 3.33 -7.16
N LEU A 70 11.95 3.25 -7.18
CA LEU A 70 12.76 3.96 -6.18
C LEU A 70 12.80 5.45 -6.43
#